data_dc90c6821bc6815a8468e6fde3c3f08e
#
_entry.id   dc90c6821bc6815a8468e6fde3c3f08e
#
_cell.length_a   1.000
_cell.length_b   1.000
_cell.length_c   1.000
_cell.angle_alpha   90.00
_cell.angle_beta   90.00
_cell.angle_gamma   90.00
#
_symmetry.space_group_name_H-M   'P 1'
#
loop_
_entity.id
_entity.type
_entity.pdbx_description
1 polymer ?
#
loop_
_entity_poly.entity_id
_entity_poly.type
_entity_poly.pdbx_seq_one_letter_code
_entity_poly.pdbx_strand_id
1 'polypeptide(L)'
;MTRPLAAIIPAAGRGSRLKPFPCPKELFPVGYQDVVIDGVLEKRPKVVSQYLLEHLVSAGAKQVFIVLGEGKSDIMQYYGNGTRFGAHVSYLFQEELHGMPFAIDLARPWLDGHTVLFGMPDTIIEPADCFSQLLAFHDRHEADLTLALFPTDNPSKFGMVDMDANNDVIWTYDKPETSDLPCTWGACCWSPSFTALIGEYLETVTPGAQEVVLGDVFNHAIERKMRVKATSFDGAKYIDIGTTAELNLALQQFNL
;
A
#
# COMPACT_ATOMS: atom_id res chain seq x y z
N MET A 1 1.18 2.45 26.36
CA MET A 1 -0.06 1.94 25.72
C MET A 1 0.22 1.82 24.24
N THR A 2 -0.04 0.67 23.63
CA THR A 2 0.05 0.51 22.17
C THR A 2 -1.02 1.37 21.51
N ARG A 3 -0.64 2.14 20.47
CA ARG A 3 -1.58 2.95 19.69
C ARG A 3 -2.57 2.04 18.95
N PRO A 4 -3.81 2.47 18.71
CA PRO A 4 -4.72 1.74 17.84
C PRO A 4 -4.14 1.65 16.42
N LEU A 5 -4.40 0.52 15.74
CA LEU A 5 -3.87 0.24 14.41
C LEU A 5 -4.96 0.35 13.36
N ALA A 6 -4.73 1.13 12.32
CA ALA A 6 -5.59 1.22 11.15
C ALA A 6 -4.80 0.87 9.88
N ALA A 7 -5.51 0.63 8.78
CA ALA A 7 -4.91 0.44 7.47
C ALA A 7 -5.58 1.30 6.41
N ILE A 8 -4.81 1.72 5.40
CA ILE A 8 -5.31 2.45 4.22
C ILE A 8 -4.92 1.68 2.95
N ILE A 9 -5.89 1.52 2.06
CA ILE A 9 -5.74 0.86 0.76
C ILE A 9 -6.20 1.84 -0.33
N PRO A 10 -5.30 2.46 -1.12
CA PRO A 10 -5.66 3.39 -2.18
C PRO A 10 -6.06 2.63 -3.45
N ALA A 11 -7.34 2.59 -3.77
CA ALA A 11 -7.90 1.90 -4.92
C ALA A 11 -8.60 2.85 -5.93
N ALA A 12 -8.34 4.17 -5.86
CA ALA A 12 -8.99 5.17 -6.70
C ALA A 12 -8.44 5.24 -8.15
N GLY A 13 -7.25 4.71 -8.40
CA GLY A 13 -6.55 4.81 -9.68
C GLY A 13 -7.34 4.22 -10.86
N ARG A 14 -7.27 4.86 -12.03
CA ARG A 14 -8.03 4.50 -13.24
C ARG A 14 -7.63 3.17 -13.89
N GLY A 15 -6.44 2.62 -13.59
CA GLY A 15 -5.93 1.37 -14.17
C GLY A 15 -5.77 1.44 -15.71
N SER A 16 -5.47 2.61 -16.27
CA SER A 16 -5.47 2.87 -17.72
C SER A 16 -4.51 1.99 -18.53
N ARG A 17 -3.40 1.54 -17.91
CA ARG A 17 -2.39 0.67 -18.56
C ARG A 17 -2.89 -0.75 -18.88
N LEU A 18 -3.97 -1.20 -18.22
CA LEU A 18 -4.59 -2.51 -18.44
C LEU A 18 -5.88 -2.43 -19.28
N LYS A 19 -6.37 -1.22 -19.60
CA LYS A 19 -7.63 -1.06 -20.36
C LYS A 19 -7.46 -1.48 -21.84
N PRO A 20 -8.52 -2.08 -22.47
CA PRO A 20 -9.85 -2.35 -21.89
C PRO A 20 -9.82 -3.55 -20.92
N PHE A 21 -10.39 -3.37 -19.72
CA PHE A 21 -10.39 -4.38 -18.68
C PHE A 21 -11.79 -4.46 -18.04
N PRO A 22 -12.35 -5.67 -17.82
CA PRO A 22 -13.77 -5.84 -17.49
C PRO A 22 -14.15 -5.48 -16.06
N CYS A 23 -13.17 -5.33 -15.16
CA CYS A 23 -13.39 -5.01 -13.75
C CYS A 23 -12.25 -4.11 -13.22
N PRO A 24 -12.39 -3.55 -12.02
CA PRO A 24 -11.26 -2.94 -11.32
C PRO A 24 -10.06 -3.91 -11.25
N LYS A 25 -8.83 -3.44 -11.57
CA LYS A 25 -7.64 -4.29 -11.55
C LYS A 25 -7.41 -4.94 -10.19
N GLU A 26 -7.82 -4.29 -9.13
CA GLU A 26 -7.76 -4.73 -7.75
C GLU A 26 -8.57 -6.00 -7.49
N LEU A 27 -9.57 -6.27 -8.32
CA LEU A 27 -10.41 -7.47 -8.27
C LEU A 27 -10.00 -8.54 -9.28
N PHE A 28 -8.87 -8.38 -9.95
CA PHE A 28 -8.43 -9.41 -10.87
C PHE A 28 -8.00 -10.66 -10.11
N PRO A 29 -8.47 -11.87 -10.53
CA PRO A 29 -8.11 -13.11 -9.87
C PRO A 29 -6.64 -13.46 -10.13
N VAL A 30 -5.88 -13.63 -9.05
CA VAL A 30 -4.49 -14.14 -9.09
C VAL A 30 -4.36 -15.22 -8.02
N GLY A 31 -4.33 -16.48 -8.44
CA GLY A 31 -4.28 -17.63 -7.53
C GLY A 31 -5.63 -18.05 -6.95
N TYR A 32 -5.56 -18.86 -5.90
CA TYR A 32 -6.72 -19.51 -5.30
C TYR A 32 -6.73 -19.34 -3.79
N GLN A 33 -7.90 -19.52 -3.21
CA GLN A 33 -8.15 -19.58 -1.77
C GLN A 33 -9.07 -20.76 -1.45
N ASP A 34 -8.97 -21.30 -0.24
CA ASP A 34 -9.89 -22.30 0.25
C ASP A 34 -11.08 -21.61 0.94
N VAL A 35 -12.29 -21.93 0.52
CA VAL A 35 -13.54 -21.36 1.04
C VAL A 35 -14.48 -22.50 1.44
N VAL A 36 -15.09 -22.39 2.61
CA VAL A 36 -16.13 -23.33 3.03
C VAL A 36 -17.48 -22.88 2.48
N ILE A 37 -18.08 -23.71 1.60
CA ILE A 37 -19.41 -23.49 1.02
C ILE A 37 -20.27 -24.69 1.40
N ASP A 38 -21.38 -24.45 2.08
CA ASP A 38 -22.31 -25.49 2.54
C ASP A 38 -21.61 -26.62 3.32
N GLY A 39 -20.57 -26.28 4.10
CA GLY A 39 -19.78 -27.22 4.89
C GLY A 39 -18.71 -27.98 4.13
N VAL A 40 -18.53 -27.72 2.82
CA VAL A 40 -17.51 -28.32 1.97
C VAL A 40 -16.39 -27.31 1.69
N LEU A 41 -15.13 -27.76 1.83
CA LEU A 41 -13.96 -26.94 1.47
C LEU A 41 -13.77 -26.95 -0.04
N GLU A 42 -13.85 -25.79 -0.66
CA GLU A 42 -13.71 -25.63 -2.10
C GLU A 42 -12.64 -24.59 -2.46
N LYS A 43 -11.91 -24.84 -3.55
CA LYS A 43 -10.99 -23.84 -4.13
C LYS A 43 -11.77 -22.81 -4.94
N ARG A 44 -11.54 -21.53 -4.61
CA ARG A 44 -12.12 -20.38 -5.31
C ARG A 44 -11.04 -19.42 -5.76
N PRO A 45 -11.22 -18.68 -6.86
CA PRO A 45 -10.29 -17.62 -7.25
C PRO A 45 -10.08 -16.63 -6.11
N LYS A 46 -8.84 -16.15 -5.96
CA LYS A 46 -8.47 -15.10 -5.01
C LYS A 46 -8.09 -13.85 -5.78
N VAL A 47 -8.67 -12.71 -5.44
CA VAL A 47 -8.35 -11.45 -6.10
C VAL A 47 -7.07 -10.83 -5.53
N VAL A 48 -6.34 -10.07 -6.37
CA VAL A 48 -5.02 -9.53 -5.99
C VAL A 48 -5.08 -8.67 -4.73
N SER A 49 -6.05 -7.78 -4.59
CA SER A 49 -6.14 -6.90 -3.42
C SER A 49 -6.50 -7.61 -2.11
N GLN A 50 -7.00 -8.84 -2.18
CA GLN A 50 -7.31 -9.64 -0.99
C GLN A 50 -6.02 -10.08 -0.27
N TYR A 51 -4.92 -10.32 -0.98
CA TYR A 51 -3.63 -10.63 -0.36
C TYR A 51 -3.20 -9.50 0.58
N LEU A 52 -3.27 -8.25 0.10
CA LEU A 52 -2.97 -7.09 0.93
C LEU A 52 -3.88 -6.99 2.14
N LEU A 53 -5.21 -7.09 1.94
CA LEU A 53 -6.17 -6.99 3.06
C LEU A 53 -5.89 -8.03 4.13
N GLU A 54 -5.66 -9.29 3.75
CA GLU A 54 -5.35 -10.36 4.69
C GLU A 54 -4.04 -10.13 5.46
N HIS A 55 -3.00 -9.63 4.79
CA HIS A 55 -1.73 -9.31 5.44
C HIS A 55 -1.88 -8.16 6.46
N LEU A 56 -2.62 -7.10 6.10
CA LEU A 56 -2.91 -5.98 7.00
C LEU A 56 -3.71 -6.44 8.22
N VAL A 57 -4.73 -7.28 8.01
CA VAL A 57 -5.55 -7.82 9.11
C VAL A 57 -4.74 -8.77 9.99
N SER A 58 -3.88 -9.60 9.41
CA SER A 58 -2.97 -10.50 10.16
C SER A 58 -1.97 -9.71 11.01
N ALA A 59 -1.54 -8.54 10.57
CA ALA A 59 -0.71 -7.62 11.35
C ALA A 59 -1.47 -6.91 12.48
N GLY A 60 -2.81 -7.10 12.55
CA GLY A 60 -3.67 -6.57 13.62
C GLY A 60 -4.52 -5.37 13.23
N ALA A 61 -4.49 -4.89 11.99
CA ALA A 61 -5.35 -3.81 11.52
C ALA A 61 -6.81 -4.27 11.48
N LYS A 62 -7.64 -3.79 12.41
CA LYS A 62 -9.06 -4.10 12.46
C LYS A 62 -9.92 -3.07 11.74
N GLN A 63 -9.45 -1.84 11.62
CA GLN A 63 -10.09 -0.76 10.88
C GLN A 63 -9.33 -0.56 9.57
N VAL A 64 -10.01 -0.71 8.44
CA VAL A 64 -9.43 -0.59 7.11
C VAL A 64 -10.20 0.44 6.31
N PHE A 65 -9.51 1.44 5.77
CA PHE A 65 -10.06 2.44 4.87
C PHE A 65 -9.66 2.09 3.43
N ILE A 66 -10.65 1.86 2.56
CA ILE A 66 -10.41 1.68 1.13
C ILE A 66 -10.84 2.95 0.42
N VAL A 67 -9.90 3.61 -0.25
CA VAL A 67 -10.19 4.82 -1.01
C VAL A 67 -10.53 4.44 -2.44
N LEU A 68 -11.75 4.72 -2.84
CA LEU A 68 -12.31 4.40 -4.15
C LEU A 68 -12.33 5.64 -5.05
N GLY A 69 -12.27 5.44 -6.35
CA GLY A 69 -12.55 6.45 -7.36
C GLY A 69 -13.75 6.06 -8.23
N GLU A 70 -13.97 6.83 -9.27
CA GLU A 70 -15.03 6.56 -10.25
C GLU A 70 -14.90 5.15 -10.85
N GLY A 71 -16.02 4.42 -10.97
CA GLY A 71 -16.10 3.09 -11.55
C GLY A 71 -15.52 1.97 -10.68
N LYS A 72 -15.36 2.19 -9.35
CA LYS A 72 -14.78 1.22 -8.40
C LYS A 72 -15.81 0.61 -7.43
N SER A 73 -17.11 0.74 -7.69
CA SER A 73 -18.18 0.19 -6.83
C SER A 73 -18.09 -1.32 -6.60
N ASP A 74 -17.55 -2.07 -7.56
CA ASP A 74 -17.39 -3.52 -7.47
C ASP A 74 -16.47 -3.93 -6.31
N ILE A 75 -15.47 -3.08 -5.97
CA ILE A 75 -14.59 -3.30 -4.81
C ILE A 75 -15.42 -3.26 -3.52
N MET A 76 -16.34 -2.30 -3.40
CA MET A 76 -17.24 -2.21 -2.25
C MET A 76 -18.18 -3.42 -2.18
N GLN A 77 -18.71 -3.86 -3.31
CA GLN A 77 -19.56 -5.06 -3.35
C GLN A 77 -18.79 -6.33 -2.96
N TYR A 78 -17.54 -6.45 -3.39
CA TYR A 78 -16.70 -7.61 -3.10
C TYR A 78 -16.35 -7.71 -1.62
N TYR A 79 -15.88 -6.63 -1.00
CA TYR A 79 -15.43 -6.65 0.39
C TYR A 79 -16.55 -6.45 1.40
N GLY A 80 -17.67 -5.83 1.01
CA GLY A 80 -18.79 -5.52 1.91
C GLY A 80 -18.30 -4.68 3.10
N ASN A 81 -18.74 -5.03 4.29
CA ASN A 81 -18.30 -4.39 5.54
C ASN A 81 -16.98 -4.95 6.11
N GLY A 82 -16.35 -5.91 5.42
CA GLY A 82 -15.08 -6.51 5.84
C GLY A 82 -15.19 -7.66 6.86
N THR A 83 -16.37 -7.92 7.41
CA THR A 83 -16.56 -8.93 8.49
C THR A 83 -16.01 -10.31 8.11
N ARG A 84 -16.21 -10.76 6.86
CA ARG A 84 -15.70 -12.06 6.39
C ARG A 84 -14.17 -12.17 6.37
N PHE A 85 -13.47 -11.03 6.42
CA PHE A 85 -12.00 -10.94 6.48
C PHE A 85 -11.48 -10.62 7.88
N GLY A 86 -12.37 -10.50 8.87
CA GLY A 86 -12.00 -10.17 10.25
C GLY A 86 -11.65 -8.69 10.47
N ALA A 87 -12.14 -7.80 9.61
CA ALA A 87 -11.94 -6.36 9.67
C ALA A 87 -13.25 -5.58 9.60
N HIS A 88 -13.19 -4.29 9.89
CA HIS A 88 -14.21 -3.30 9.61
C HIS A 88 -13.72 -2.44 8.45
N VAL A 89 -14.34 -2.58 7.28
CA VAL A 89 -13.98 -1.83 6.08
C VAL A 89 -14.88 -0.60 5.95
N SER A 90 -14.25 0.57 5.83
CA SER A 90 -14.89 1.84 5.50
C SER A 90 -14.42 2.31 4.12
N TYR A 91 -15.32 2.89 3.34
CA TYR A 91 -15.03 3.37 2.00
C TYR A 91 -15.04 4.88 1.95
N LEU A 92 -13.99 5.44 1.35
CA LEU A 92 -13.85 6.86 1.09
C LEU A 92 -13.82 7.08 -0.42
N PHE A 93 -14.33 8.19 -0.88
CA PHE A 93 -14.40 8.47 -2.31
C PHE A 93 -13.50 9.63 -2.70
N GLN A 94 -12.55 9.38 -3.59
CA GLN A 94 -11.70 10.40 -4.19
C GLN A 94 -12.32 10.83 -5.53
N GLU A 95 -12.86 12.02 -5.56
CA GLU A 95 -13.52 12.58 -6.75
C GLU A 95 -12.47 13.00 -7.78
N GLU A 96 -11.45 13.73 -7.38
CA GLU A 96 -10.38 14.22 -8.25
C GLU A 96 -9.04 13.54 -7.93
N LEU A 97 -8.38 13.03 -8.97
CA LEU A 97 -7.14 12.26 -8.85
C LEU A 97 -5.92 13.20 -8.89
N HIS A 98 -5.61 13.84 -7.77
CA HIS A 98 -4.46 14.73 -7.62
C HIS A 98 -3.19 14.01 -7.11
N GLY A 99 -3.26 12.70 -6.96
CA GLY A 99 -2.18 11.86 -6.47
C GLY A 99 -2.54 11.08 -5.20
N MET A 100 -1.64 10.18 -4.83
CA MET A 100 -1.85 9.24 -3.72
C MET A 100 -1.94 9.92 -2.35
N PRO A 101 -1.14 10.95 -2.02
CA PRO A 101 -1.26 11.65 -0.73
C PRO A 101 -2.66 12.24 -0.49
N PHE A 102 -3.32 12.76 -1.53
CA PHE A 102 -4.70 13.25 -1.43
C PHE A 102 -5.70 12.12 -1.13
N ALA A 103 -5.48 10.92 -1.70
CA ALA A 103 -6.30 9.75 -1.37
C ALA A 103 -6.15 9.35 0.10
N ILE A 104 -4.91 9.35 0.62
CA ILE A 104 -4.61 9.02 2.01
C ILE A 104 -5.22 10.05 2.96
N ASP A 105 -5.13 11.33 2.63
CA ASP A 105 -5.62 12.44 3.47
C ASP A 105 -7.14 12.39 3.68
N LEU A 106 -7.90 11.80 2.77
CA LEU A 106 -9.33 11.58 2.97
C LEU A 106 -9.64 10.79 4.25
N ALA A 107 -8.74 9.90 4.68
CA ALA A 107 -8.91 9.13 5.91
C ALA A 107 -8.45 9.88 7.17
N ARG A 108 -7.71 10.98 7.05
CA ARG A 108 -7.13 11.74 8.18
C ARG A 108 -8.09 12.01 9.34
N PRO A 109 -9.37 12.39 9.14
CA PRO A 109 -10.29 12.67 10.25
C PRO A 109 -10.55 11.46 11.17
N TRP A 110 -10.32 10.24 10.69
CA TRP A 110 -10.53 8.99 11.45
C TRP A 110 -9.24 8.34 11.93
N LEU A 111 -8.06 8.93 11.64
CA LEU A 111 -6.74 8.36 11.93
C LEU A 111 -6.05 9.02 13.13
N ASP A 112 -6.73 9.93 13.82
CA ASP A 112 -6.14 10.58 14.99
C ASP A 112 -5.73 9.53 16.04
N GLY A 113 -4.47 9.65 16.49
CA GLY A 113 -3.88 8.71 17.45
C GLY A 113 -3.55 7.30 16.92
N HIS A 114 -3.83 6.98 15.67
CA HIS A 114 -3.56 5.65 15.09
C HIS A 114 -2.15 5.53 14.51
N THR A 115 -1.55 4.35 14.69
CA THR A 115 -0.50 3.87 13.79
C THR A 115 -1.18 3.33 12.53
N VAL A 116 -0.64 3.63 11.35
CA VAL A 116 -1.26 3.29 10.07
C VAL A 116 -0.36 2.35 9.27
N LEU A 117 -0.94 1.27 8.75
CA LEU A 117 -0.34 0.40 7.74
C LEU A 117 -0.87 0.77 6.36
N PHE A 118 0.02 0.77 5.38
CA PHE A 118 -0.29 1.15 4.00
C PHE A 118 0.36 0.21 3.00
N GLY A 119 -0.39 -0.19 1.97
CA GLY A 119 0.12 -0.96 0.84
C GLY A 119 -0.72 -0.74 -0.42
N MET A 120 -0.21 -1.22 -1.55
CA MET A 120 -0.83 -1.08 -2.87
C MET A 120 -1.78 -2.26 -3.15
N PRO A 121 -3.05 -2.03 -3.54
CA PRO A 121 -4.03 -3.09 -3.74
C PRO A 121 -3.81 -3.94 -5.00
N ASP A 122 -2.91 -3.55 -5.87
CA ASP A 122 -2.54 -4.24 -7.09
C ASP A 122 -1.19 -4.95 -6.98
N THR A 123 -0.72 -5.19 -5.76
CA THR A 123 0.54 -5.89 -5.48
C THR A 123 0.33 -7.09 -4.56
N ILE A 124 1.16 -8.12 -4.76
CA ILE A 124 1.26 -9.26 -3.86
C ILE A 124 2.65 -9.21 -3.21
N ILE A 125 2.68 -9.25 -1.89
CA ILE A 125 3.91 -9.22 -1.10
C ILE A 125 4.11 -10.59 -0.45
N GLU A 126 5.30 -11.14 -0.58
CA GLU A 126 5.78 -12.30 0.18
C GLU A 126 7.07 -11.90 0.93
N PRO A 127 7.20 -12.27 2.20
CA PRO A 127 6.37 -13.17 3.00
C PRO A 127 5.08 -12.52 3.52
N ALA A 128 4.10 -13.35 3.87
CA ALA A 128 2.77 -12.92 4.31
C ALA A 128 2.77 -12.11 5.63
N ASP A 129 3.79 -12.27 6.46
CA ASP A 129 3.99 -11.57 7.73
C ASP A 129 4.79 -10.25 7.60
N CYS A 130 5.04 -9.80 6.36
CA CYS A 130 5.78 -8.57 6.07
C CYS A 130 5.27 -7.37 6.89
N PHE A 131 3.95 -7.15 6.96
CA PHE A 131 3.37 -6.04 7.72
C PHE A 131 3.55 -6.20 9.24
N SER A 132 3.52 -7.43 9.77
CA SER A 132 3.81 -7.68 11.18
C SER A 132 5.27 -7.36 11.53
N GLN A 133 6.21 -7.74 10.64
CA GLN A 133 7.63 -7.42 10.79
C GLN A 133 7.88 -5.92 10.66
N LEU A 134 7.22 -5.27 9.68
CA LEU A 134 7.30 -3.82 9.48
C LEU A 134 6.82 -3.04 10.71
N LEU A 135 5.67 -3.44 11.29
CA LEU A 135 5.12 -2.83 12.50
C LEU A 135 6.06 -3.02 13.70
N ALA A 136 6.57 -4.23 13.89
CA ALA A 136 7.52 -4.51 14.98
C ALA A 136 8.83 -3.71 14.84
N PHE A 137 9.31 -3.51 13.61
CA PHE A 137 10.46 -2.65 13.34
C PHE A 137 10.14 -1.19 13.63
N HIS A 138 8.99 -0.70 13.17
CA HIS A 138 8.50 0.68 13.40
C HIS A 138 8.44 1.01 14.90
N ASP A 139 7.81 0.14 15.68
CA ASP A 139 7.68 0.31 17.13
C ASP A 139 9.04 0.30 17.85
N ARG A 140 9.93 -0.63 17.47
CA ARG A 140 11.27 -0.75 18.06
C ARG A 140 12.11 0.51 17.86
N HIS A 141 12.00 1.13 16.70
CA HIS A 141 12.76 2.34 16.35
C HIS A 141 12.02 3.63 16.72
N GLU A 142 10.80 3.52 17.28
CA GLU A 142 9.91 4.66 17.57
C GLU A 142 9.83 5.62 16.37
N ALA A 143 9.76 5.07 15.15
CA ALA A 143 9.80 5.85 13.92
C ALA A 143 8.53 6.69 13.73
N ASP A 144 8.65 7.78 12.99
CA ASP A 144 7.49 8.53 12.50
C ASP A 144 6.95 7.90 11.21
N LEU A 145 7.87 7.41 10.36
CA LEU A 145 7.59 6.68 9.13
C LEU A 145 8.58 5.52 8.98
N THR A 146 8.11 4.36 8.55
CA THR A 146 8.95 3.21 8.19
C THR A 146 8.55 2.68 6.83
N LEU A 147 9.52 2.56 5.92
CA LEU A 147 9.36 2.01 4.58
C LEU A 147 9.77 0.54 4.56
N ALA A 148 8.94 -0.32 3.98
CA ALA A 148 9.28 -1.69 3.64
C ALA A 148 9.94 -1.71 2.25
N LEU A 149 11.19 -2.20 2.17
CA LEU A 149 11.99 -2.21 0.95
C LEU A 149 12.05 -3.60 0.34
N PHE A 150 11.92 -3.64 -0.97
CA PHE A 150 11.93 -4.85 -1.77
C PHE A 150 12.96 -4.72 -2.90
N PRO A 151 13.75 -5.78 -3.20
CA PRO A 151 14.67 -5.77 -4.32
C PRO A 151 13.96 -5.52 -5.65
N THR A 152 14.57 -4.72 -6.54
CA THR A 152 14.05 -4.48 -7.88
C THR A 152 15.17 -4.19 -8.89
N ASP A 153 15.01 -4.73 -10.10
CA ASP A 153 15.88 -4.43 -11.25
C ASP A 153 15.26 -3.36 -12.18
N ASN A 154 14.12 -2.78 -11.79
CA ASN A 154 13.35 -1.83 -12.62
C ASN A 154 13.15 -0.47 -11.93
N PRO A 155 14.22 0.32 -11.72
CA PRO A 155 14.11 1.60 -11.02
C PRO A 155 13.15 2.59 -11.67
N SER A 156 13.03 2.57 -13.00
CA SER A 156 12.15 3.48 -13.76
C SER A 156 10.65 3.24 -13.54
N LYS A 157 10.26 2.17 -12.84
CA LYS A 157 8.86 1.87 -12.52
C LYS A 157 8.48 2.23 -11.09
N PHE A 158 9.45 2.34 -10.20
CA PHE A 158 9.22 2.33 -8.76
C PHE A 158 9.92 3.48 -8.04
N GLY A 159 9.46 3.78 -6.82
CA GLY A 159 10.12 4.71 -5.93
C GLY A 159 11.33 4.08 -5.26
N MET A 160 12.54 4.49 -5.67
CA MET A 160 13.79 3.98 -5.11
C MET A 160 14.13 4.67 -3.79
N VAL A 161 14.81 3.95 -2.89
CA VAL A 161 15.11 4.45 -1.54
C VAL A 161 16.60 4.35 -1.25
N ASP A 162 17.18 5.48 -0.87
CA ASP A 162 18.53 5.57 -0.33
C ASP A 162 18.46 5.56 1.20
N MET A 163 19.20 4.66 1.85
CA MET A 163 19.25 4.54 3.30
C MET A 163 20.68 4.28 3.78
N ASP A 164 20.96 4.72 4.99
CA ASP A 164 22.25 4.47 5.64
C ASP A 164 22.34 3.11 6.38
N ALA A 165 23.50 2.81 6.93
CA ALA A 165 23.75 1.58 7.69
C ALA A 165 22.94 1.48 9.01
N ASN A 166 22.33 2.57 9.48
CA ASN A 166 21.48 2.62 10.66
C ASN A 166 19.99 2.49 10.32
N ASN A 167 19.68 2.19 9.04
CA ASN A 167 18.33 2.16 8.46
C ASN A 167 17.63 3.53 8.46
N ASP A 168 18.35 4.64 8.54
CA ASP A 168 17.80 5.97 8.31
C ASP A 168 17.63 6.22 6.82
N VAL A 169 16.44 6.64 6.38
CA VAL A 169 16.20 7.00 4.99
C VAL A 169 16.87 8.34 4.72
N ILE A 170 17.78 8.37 3.75
CA ILE A 170 18.49 9.57 3.30
C ILE A 170 17.62 10.34 2.31
N TRP A 171 17.04 9.64 1.33
CA TRP A 171 16.18 10.23 0.29
C TRP A 171 15.38 9.17 -0.47
N THR A 172 14.30 9.61 -1.12
CA THR A 172 13.54 8.77 -2.05
C THR A 172 13.49 9.41 -3.44
N TYR A 173 13.54 8.57 -4.48
CA TYR A 173 13.55 8.99 -5.89
C TYR A 173 12.38 8.35 -6.61
N ASP A 174 11.42 9.14 -7.12
CA ASP A 174 10.28 8.59 -7.85
C ASP A 174 10.70 8.25 -9.29
N LYS A 175 10.65 6.96 -9.62
CA LYS A 175 10.85 6.40 -10.96
C LYS A 175 12.04 6.99 -11.72
N PRO A 176 13.26 6.99 -11.14
CA PRO A 176 14.43 7.51 -11.84
C PRO A 176 14.72 6.68 -13.09
N GLU A 177 15.16 7.32 -14.19
CA GLU A 177 15.49 6.60 -15.43
C GLU A 177 16.54 5.52 -15.20
N THR A 178 17.51 5.81 -14.35
CA THR A 178 18.56 4.88 -13.91
C THR A 178 18.81 5.03 -12.41
N SER A 179 19.19 3.96 -11.73
CA SER A 179 19.55 3.98 -10.31
C SER A 179 20.46 2.80 -9.98
N ASP A 180 21.46 3.04 -9.13
CA ASP A 180 22.29 1.99 -8.53
C ASP A 180 21.69 1.49 -7.19
N LEU A 181 20.58 2.08 -6.73
CA LEU A 181 19.89 1.67 -5.52
C LEU A 181 19.21 0.31 -5.75
N PRO A 182 19.38 -0.65 -4.83
CA PRO A 182 18.93 -2.02 -5.05
C PRO A 182 17.43 -2.23 -4.76
N CYS A 183 16.80 -1.30 -4.03
CA CYS A 183 15.46 -1.53 -3.48
C CYS A 183 14.48 -0.39 -3.77
N THR A 184 13.25 -0.79 -3.97
CA THR A 184 12.08 0.09 -3.98
C THR A 184 11.33 0.00 -2.66
N TRP A 185 10.58 1.04 -2.28
CA TRP A 185 9.56 0.90 -1.28
C TRP A 185 8.27 0.30 -1.88
N GLY A 186 7.57 -0.54 -1.11
CA GLY A 186 6.33 -1.19 -1.56
C GLY A 186 5.19 -1.12 -0.54
N ALA A 187 5.52 -0.90 0.72
CA ALA A 187 4.57 -0.73 1.82
C ALA A 187 5.17 0.20 2.86
N CYS A 188 4.34 0.78 3.72
CA CYS A 188 4.82 1.59 4.82
C CYS A 188 3.94 1.49 6.07
N CYS A 189 4.55 1.88 7.19
CA CYS A 189 3.92 2.03 8.48
C CYS A 189 4.26 3.42 9.02
N TRP A 190 3.29 4.14 9.60
CA TRP A 190 3.57 5.45 10.16
C TRP A 190 2.77 5.78 11.41
N SER A 191 3.32 6.69 12.19
CA SER A 191 2.76 7.27 13.42
C SER A 191 1.79 8.42 13.11
N PRO A 192 0.97 8.87 14.09
CA PRO A 192 0.08 10.03 13.93
C PRO A 192 0.78 11.31 13.49
N SER A 193 2.06 11.51 13.87
CA SER A 193 2.87 12.63 13.44
C SER A 193 3.03 12.73 11.92
N PHE A 194 3.19 11.58 11.23
CA PHE A 194 3.27 11.56 9.78
C PHE A 194 1.89 11.76 9.13
N THR A 195 0.80 11.25 9.73
CA THR A 195 -0.57 11.57 9.29
C THR A 195 -0.82 13.07 9.29
N ALA A 196 -0.40 13.78 10.35
CA ALA A 196 -0.50 15.23 10.42
C ALA A 196 0.35 15.92 9.35
N LEU A 197 1.60 15.45 9.15
CA LEU A 197 2.50 16.00 8.14
C LEU A 197 1.92 15.89 6.72
N ILE A 198 1.25 14.77 6.36
CA ILE A 198 0.58 14.65 5.06
C ILE A 198 -0.38 15.82 4.85
N GLY A 199 -1.25 16.11 5.82
CA GLY A 199 -2.18 17.22 5.73
C GLY A 199 -1.48 18.58 5.60
N GLU A 200 -0.46 18.85 6.44
CA GLU A 200 0.34 20.08 6.37
C GLU A 200 1.01 20.25 4.99
N TYR A 201 1.58 19.16 4.44
CA TYR A 201 2.22 19.19 3.13
C TYR A 201 1.22 19.53 2.02
N LEU A 202 0.03 18.91 2.05
CA LEU A 202 -1.00 19.12 1.04
C LEU A 202 -1.57 20.54 1.06
N GLU A 203 -1.56 21.24 2.20
CA GLU A 203 -1.91 22.66 2.29
C GLU A 203 -0.92 23.57 1.52
N THR A 204 0.31 23.10 1.28
CA THR A 204 1.33 23.84 0.52
C THR A 204 1.27 23.60 -0.98
N VAL A 205 0.51 22.60 -1.42
CA VAL A 205 0.44 22.15 -2.82
C VAL A 205 -0.81 22.69 -3.51
N THR A 206 -0.66 23.16 -4.75
CA THR A 206 -1.82 23.51 -5.59
C THR A 206 -2.36 22.23 -6.26
N PRO A 207 -3.58 21.78 -5.94
CA PRO A 207 -4.17 20.60 -6.56
C PRO A 207 -4.24 20.74 -8.08
N GLY A 208 -3.88 19.68 -8.81
CA GLY A 208 -3.98 19.62 -10.27
C GLY A 208 -2.85 20.30 -11.06
N ALA A 209 -1.90 20.99 -10.40
CA ALA A 209 -0.73 21.55 -11.08
C ALA A 209 0.20 20.45 -11.60
N GLN A 210 0.41 19.42 -10.81
CA GLN A 210 1.09 18.16 -11.14
C GLN A 210 0.58 17.05 -10.21
N GLU A 211 0.78 15.80 -10.58
CA GLU A 211 0.48 14.68 -9.70
C GLU A 211 1.46 14.68 -8.52
N VAL A 212 0.92 14.69 -7.29
CA VAL A 212 1.73 14.59 -6.07
C VAL A 212 1.99 13.11 -5.78
N VAL A 213 3.26 12.75 -5.69
CA VAL A 213 3.67 11.38 -5.35
C VAL A 213 3.96 11.25 -3.85
N LEU A 214 3.78 10.05 -3.30
CA LEU A 214 4.00 9.83 -1.87
C LEU A 214 5.48 10.00 -1.47
N GLY A 215 6.41 9.77 -2.41
CA GLY A 215 7.83 10.04 -2.25
C GLY A 215 8.15 11.50 -1.90
N ASP A 216 7.39 12.46 -2.45
CA ASP A 216 7.58 13.88 -2.11
C ASP A 216 7.28 14.15 -0.64
N VAL A 217 6.22 13.48 -0.10
CA VAL A 217 5.86 13.60 1.33
C VAL A 217 6.91 12.91 2.20
N PHE A 218 7.47 11.78 1.76
CA PHE A 218 8.57 11.13 2.47
C PHE A 218 9.80 12.04 2.56
N ASN A 219 10.18 12.65 1.45
CA ASN A 219 11.31 13.57 1.40
C ASN A 219 11.05 14.82 2.26
N HIS A 220 9.82 15.34 2.25
CA HIS A 220 9.44 16.43 3.15
C HIS A 220 9.56 16.04 4.63
N ALA A 221 9.18 14.80 5.01
CA ALA A 221 9.38 14.30 6.37
C ALA A 221 10.87 14.26 6.77
N ILE A 222 11.75 13.85 5.84
CA ILE A 222 13.21 13.86 6.05
C ILE A 222 13.71 15.29 6.27
N GLU A 223 13.30 16.25 5.44
CA GLU A 223 13.65 17.67 5.57
C GLU A 223 13.16 18.26 6.91
N ARG A 224 12.00 17.82 7.39
CA ARG A 224 11.43 18.19 8.70
C ARG A 224 12.10 17.44 9.86
N LYS A 225 13.13 16.63 9.60
CA LYS A 225 13.89 15.85 10.59
C LYS A 225 13.03 14.88 11.40
N MET A 226 11.98 14.36 10.80
CA MET A 226 11.23 13.23 11.36
C MET A 226 12.09 11.96 11.31
N ARG A 227 11.81 11.00 12.18
CA ARG A 227 12.48 9.68 12.18
C ARG A 227 11.90 8.82 11.05
N VAL A 228 12.51 8.92 9.87
CA VAL A 228 12.17 8.11 8.70
C VAL A 228 13.13 6.94 8.60
N LYS A 229 12.62 5.74 8.79
CA LYS A 229 13.40 4.49 8.77
C LYS A 229 12.97 3.62 7.59
N ALA A 230 13.83 2.67 7.23
CA ALA A 230 13.48 1.63 6.28
C ALA A 230 13.97 0.27 6.77
N THR A 231 13.32 -0.80 6.31
CA THR A 231 13.75 -2.17 6.55
C THR A 231 13.66 -2.96 5.26
N SER A 232 14.75 -3.64 4.89
CA SER A 232 14.81 -4.49 3.69
C SER A 232 14.27 -5.87 3.98
N PHE A 233 13.51 -6.39 3.03
CA PHE A 233 13.00 -7.76 3.02
C PHE A 233 13.77 -8.55 1.96
N ASP A 234 14.98 -9.03 2.35
CA ASP A 234 15.84 -9.79 1.45
C ASP A 234 15.18 -11.11 1.05
N GLY A 235 15.17 -11.40 -0.26
CA GLY A 235 14.51 -12.57 -0.82
C GLY A 235 12.99 -12.50 -0.85
N ALA A 236 12.39 -11.39 -0.41
CA ALA A 236 10.96 -11.14 -0.55
C ALA A 236 10.57 -10.92 -2.01
N LYS A 237 9.28 -11.19 -2.31
CA LYS A 237 8.71 -10.87 -3.61
C LYS A 237 7.74 -9.69 -3.48
N TYR A 238 7.87 -8.77 -4.40
CA TYR A 238 6.95 -7.65 -4.61
C TYR A 238 6.44 -7.72 -6.05
N ILE A 239 5.22 -8.22 -6.21
CA ILE A 239 4.64 -8.55 -7.52
C ILE A 239 3.55 -7.53 -7.82
N ASP A 240 3.86 -6.57 -8.69
CA ASP A 240 2.89 -5.60 -9.23
C ASP A 240 2.18 -6.21 -10.44
N ILE A 241 0.86 -6.02 -10.54
CA ILE A 241 0.07 -6.42 -11.73
C ILE A 241 -0.36 -5.21 -12.56
N GLY A 242 0.35 -4.10 -12.47
CA GLY A 242 0.00 -2.83 -13.12
C GLY A 242 0.08 -2.82 -14.65
N THR A 243 0.74 -3.81 -15.27
CA THR A 243 0.85 -3.97 -16.73
C THR A 243 0.51 -5.39 -17.17
N THR A 244 0.20 -5.59 -18.46
CA THR A 244 -0.09 -6.93 -19.01
C THR A 244 1.07 -7.91 -18.83
N ALA A 245 2.32 -7.46 -18.97
CA ALA A 245 3.49 -8.31 -18.79
C ALA A 245 3.63 -8.78 -17.33
N GLU A 246 3.46 -7.88 -16.38
CA GLU A 246 3.51 -8.18 -14.94
C GLU A 246 2.35 -9.07 -14.50
N LEU A 247 1.15 -8.79 -15.02
CA LEU A 247 0.00 -9.67 -14.79
C LEU A 247 0.25 -11.10 -15.27
N ASN A 248 0.82 -11.28 -16.47
CA ASN A 248 1.15 -12.61 -16.99
C ASN A 248 2.18 -13.33 -16.10
N LEU A 249 3.19 -12.62 -15.59
CA LEU A 249 4.16 -13.18 -14.64
C LEU A 249 3.49 -13.61 -13.33
N ALA A 250 2.60 -12.78 -12.79
CA ALA A 250 1.84 -13.13 -11.59
C ALA A 250 0.98 -14.38 -11.81
N LEU A 251 0.24 -14.46 -12.92
CA LEU A 251 -0.58 -15.64 -13.25
C LEU A 251 0.25 -16.93 -13.35
N GLN A 252 1.45 -16.87 -13.95
CA GLN A 252 2.36 -18.00 -14.02
C GLN A 252 2.86 -18.44 -12.64
N GLN A 253 3.17 -17.51 -11.76
CA GLN A 253 3.67 -17.81 -10.41
C GLN A 253 2.59 -18.43 -9.51
N PHE A 254 1.33 -18.04 -9.66
CA PHE A 254 0.20 -18.54 -8.87
C PHE A 254 -0.60 -19.66 -9.56
N ASN A 255 -0.08 -20.23 -10.66
CA ASN A 255 -0.66 -21.37 -11.38
C ASN A 255 -2.12 -21.12 -11.83
N LEU A 256 -2.39 -19.98 -12.44
CA LEU A 256 -3.65 -19.67 -13.12
C LEU A 256 -3.53 -19.80 -14.63
#